data_d300aeae2085e8ce97423cdd089fe1f1
#
_entry.id   d300aeae2085e8ce97423cdd089fe1f1
#
_cell.length_a   1.000
_cell.length_b   1.000
_cell.length_c   1.000
_cell.angle_alpha   90.00
_cell.angle_beta   90.00
_cell.angle_gamma   90.00
#
_symmetry.space_group_name_H-M   'P 1'
#
loop_
_entity.id
_entity.type
_entity.pdbx_description
1 polymer ?
#
loop_
_entity_poly.entity_id
_entity_poly.type
_entity_poly.pdbx_seq_one_letter_code
_entity_poly.pdbx_strand_id
1 'polypeptide(L)'
;MKILLDTNFVLTCSKQKIDFPSIAEKMIDQKIKWIVPQDVLNELGNIKDRKGIKVSDKNAAELSFEILKKLNPEILSLPGKNPNVDIKIVNYIIDKDIVLATMDKNLKSRVNNKILTIRGKNNLELI
;
A
#
# COMPACT_ATOMS: atom_id res chain seq x y z
N MET A 1 -0.01 -14.94 -5.61
CA MET A 1 -0.30 -13.57 -6.08
C MET A 1 0.57 -12.58 -5.31
N LYS A 2 1.27 -11.72 -6.02
CA LYS A 2 2.08 -10.67 -5.41
C LYS A 2 1.29 -9.37 -5.38
N ILE A 3 1.26 -8.71 -4.22
CA ILE A 3 0.56 -7.43 -4.04
C ILE A 3 1.52 -6.42 -3.47
N LEU A 4 1.75 -5.33 -4.21
CA LEU A 4 2.59 -4.22 -3.77
C LEU A 4 1.72 -3.15 -3.13
N LEU A 5 2.08 -2.76 -1.91
CA LEU A 5 1.32 -1.80 -1.11
C LEU A 5 1.83 -0.38 -1.32
N ASP A 6 0.93 0.53 -1.67
CA ASP A 6 1.19 1.95 -1.73
C ASP A 6 0.84 2.61 -0.39
N THR A 7 1.50 3.73 -0.09
CA THR A 7 1.35 4.44 1.18
C THR A 7 -0.10 4.80 1.48
N ASN A 8 -0.80 5.41 0.51
CA ASN A 8 -2.16 5.88 0.73
C ASN A 8 -3.15 4.73 1.00
N PHE A 9 -2.92 3.56 0.41
CA PHE A 9 -3.76 2.38 0.64
C PHE A 9 -3.65 1.93 2.11
N VAL A 10 -2.41 1.72 2.58
CA VAL A 10 -2.18 1.26 3.96
C VAL A 10 -2.68 2.28 4.97
N LEU A 11 -2.40 3.56 4.72
CA LEU A 11 -2.81 4.65 5.60
C LEU A 11 -4.34 4.77 5.67
N THR A 12 -5.02 4.69 4.54
CA THR A 12 -6.48 4.77 4.49
C THR A 12 -7.14 3.58 5.17
N CYS A 13 -6.60 2.36 4.96
CA CYS A 13 -7.07 1.17 5.68
C CYS A 13 -6.94 1.36 7.19
N SER A 14 -5.82 1.91 7.64
CA SER A 14 -5.61 2.18 9.06
C SER A 14 -6.61 3.20 9.61
N LYS A 15 -6.87 4.29 8.88
CA LYS A 15 -7.85 5.30 9.28
C LYS A 15 -9.25 4.74 9.36
N GLN A 16 -9.65 3.91 8.41
CA GLN A 16 -10.99 3.32 8.34
C GLN A 16 -11.09 2.01 9.13
N LYS A 17 -10.01 1.58 9.76
CA LYS A 17 -9.93 0.34 10.52
C LYS A 17 -10.33 -0.89 9.70
N ILE A 18 -9.84 -0.93 8.47
CA ILE A 18 -10.01 -2.05 7.55
C ILE A 18 -8.84 -3.02 7.73
N ASP A 19 -9.15 -4.24 8.14
CA ASP A 19 -8.17 -5.32 8.22
C ASP A 19 -7.94 -5.89 6.83
N PHE A 20 -7.16 -5.18 6.01
CA PHE A 20 -6.99 -5.55 4.61
C PHE A 20 -6.34 -6.93 4.42
N PRO A 21 -5.38 -7.37 5.26
CA PRO A 21 -4.82 -8.71 5.05
C PRO A 21 -5.87 -9.81 5.18
N SER A 22 -6.71 -9.76 6.19
CA SER A 22 -7.76 -10.76 6.41
C SER A 22 -8.80 -10.76 5.31
N ILE A 23 -9.24 -9.57 4.88
CA ILE A 23 -10.23 -9.45 3.82
C ILE A 23 -9.67 -9.98 2.49
N ALA A 24 -8.44 -9.58 2.16
CA ALA A 24 -7.79 -10.02 0.93
C ALA A 24 -7.59 -11.53 0.91
N GLU A 25 -7.19 -12.13 2.02
CA GLU A 25 -7.01 -13.58 2.12
C GLU A 25 -8.30 -14.36 1.88
N LYS A 26 -9.43 -13.82 2.35
CA LYS A 26 -10.74 -14.43 2.11
C LYS A 26 -11.23 -14.23 0.68
N MET A 27 -10.91 -13.09 0.08
CA MET A 27 -11.39 -12.70 -1.24
C MET A 27 -10.60 -13.35 -2.37
N ILE A 28 -9.29 -13.54 -2.16
CA ILE A 28 -8.36 -14.03 -3.16
C ILE A 28 -8.06 -15.51 -2.88
N ASP A 29 -8.37 -16.36 -3.86
CA ASP A 29 -8.20 -17.82 -3.75
C ASP A 29 -6.79 -18.25 -4.17
N GLN A 30 -5.78 -17.54 -3.68
CA GLN A 30 -4.37 -17.82 -3.90
C GLN A 30 -3.58 -17.36 -2.69
N LYS A 31 -2.42 -17.97 -2.50
CA LYS A 31 -1.48 -17.45 -1.48
C LYS A 31 -1.01 -16.07 -1.88
N ILE A 32 -1.09 -15.11 -0.96
CA ILE A 32 -0.69 -13.72 -1.18
C ILE A 32 0.72 -13.51 -0.66
N LYS A 33 1.57 -12.92 -1.51
CA LYS A 33 2.86 -12.39 -1.10
C LYS A 33 2.77 -10.87 -1.09
N TRP A 34 2.77 -10.30 0.11
CA TRP A 34 2.73 -8.87 0.29
C TRP A 34 4.12 -8.26 0.10
N ILE A 35 4.18 -7.16 -0.64
CA ILE A 35 5.42 -6.43 -0.90
C ILE A 35 5.21 -4.99 -0.47
N VAL A 36 6.15 -4.46 0.33
CA VAL A 36 6.14 -3.05 0.69
C VAL A 36 7.45 -2.40 0.27
N PRO A 37 7.39 -1.35 -0.56
CA PRO A 37 8.60 -0.58 -0.88
C PRO A 37 9.18 0.09 0.36
N GLN A 38 10.50 0.14 0.46
CA GLN A 38 11.17 0.90 1.53
C GLN A 38 10.72 2.37 1.53
N ASP A 39 10.49 2.93 0.34
CA ASP A 39 9.99 4.31 0.18
C ASP A 39 8.65 4.51 0.90
N VAL A 40 7.77 3.51 0.87
CA VAL A 40 6.49 3.55 1.58
C VAL A 40 6.70 3.60 3.09
N LEU A 41 7.61 2.78 3.61
CA LEU A 41 7.96 2.81 5.03
C LEU A 41 8.54 4.17 5.42
N ASN A 42 9.35 4.77 4.57
CA ASN A 42 9.93 6.09 4.80
C ASN A 42 8.83 7.17 4.84
N GLU A 43 7.88 7.13 3.91
CA GLU A 43 6.74 8.07 3.91
C GLU A 43 5.90 7.93 5.17
N LEU A 44 5.59 6.71 5.60
CA LEU A 44 4.85 6.45 6.83
C LEU A 44 5.60 6.99 8.05
N GLY A 45 6.93 6.79 8.09
CA GLY A 45 7.78 7.32 9.14
C GLY A 45 7.76 8.85 9.18
N ASN A 46 7.80 9.49 8.03
CA ASN A 46 7.72 10.95 7.93
C ASN A 46 6.38 11.48 8.45
N ILE A 47 5.28 10.80 8.13
CA ILE A 47 3.95 11.18 8.65
C ILE A 47 3.90 11.04 10.16
N LYS A 48 4.42 9.94 10.69
CA LYS A 48 4.45 9.67 12.13
C LYS A 48 5.24 10.73 12.91
N ASP A 49 6.39 11.15 12.36
CA ASP A 49 7.37 11.99 13.08
C ASP A 49 7.25 13.49 12.76
N ARG A 50 6.50 13.87 11.72
CA ARG A 50 6.40 15.26 11.29
C ARG A 50 5.59 16.10 12.29
N LYS A 51 6.12 17.28 12.63
CA LYS A 51 5.38 18.27 13.43
C LYS A 51 4.28 18.91 12.59
N GLY A 52 3.15 19.24 13.22
CA GLY A 52 2.03 19.90 12.55
C GLY A 52 1.09 18.98 11.79
N ILE A 53 1.36 17.68 11.76
CA ILE A 53 0.47 16.66 11.17
C ILE A 53 -0.71 16.43 12.14
N LYS A 54 -1.89 16.22 11.58
CA LYS A 54 -3.08 15.87 12.37
C LYS A 54 -2.83 14.61 13.22
N VAL A 55 -3.34 14.59 14.43
CA VAL A 55 -3.21 13.44 15.34
C VAL A 55 -3.77 12.18 14.69
N SER A 56 -4.90 12.28 13.95
CA SER A 56 -5.48 11.15 13.26
C SER A 56 -4.54 10.54 12.22
N ASP A 57 -3.75 11.37 11.52
CA ASP A 57 -2.78 10.90 10.53
C ASP A 57 -1.59 10.22 11.22
N LYS A 58 -1.11 10.77 12.32
CA LYS A 58 -0.04 10.15 13.11
C LYS A 58 -0.45 8.80 13.66
N ASN A 59 -1.67 8.71 14.21
CA ASN A 59 -2.20 7.47 14.74
C ASN A 59 -2.37 6.42 13.64
N ALA A 60 -2.83 6.84 12.46
CA ALA A 60 -2.97 5.95 11.31
C ALA A 60 -1.61 5.42 10.85
N ALA A 61 -0.58 6.28 10.83
CA ALA A 61 0.78 5.86 10.46
C ALA A 61 1.34 4.86 11.47
N GLU A 62 1.14 5.09 12.76
CA GLU A 62 1.56 4.16 13.82
C GLU A 62 0.87 2.80 13.67
N LEU A 63 -0.44 2.81 13.45
CA LEU A 63 -1.22 1.59 13.23
C LEU A 63 -0.77 0.87 11.96
N SER A 64 -0.43 1.61 10.91
CA SER A 64 0.10 1.04 9.68
C SER A 64 1.39 0.25 9.93
N PHE A 65 2.31 0.79 10.74
CA PHE A 65 3.53 0.07 11.12
C PHE A 65 3.22 -1.21 11.89
N GLU A 66 2.26 -1.19 12.80
CA GLU A 66 1.86 -2.38 13.55
C GLU A 66 1.29 -3.46 12.63
N ILE A 67 0.42 -3.07 11.69
CA ILE A 67 -0.15 -3.99 10.71
C ILE A 67 0.94 -4.60 9.84
N LEU A 68 1.85 -3.77 9.32
CA LEU A 68 2.94 -4.23 8.46
C LEU A 68 3.90 -5.15 9.22
N LYS A 69 4.18 -4.86 10.49
CA LYS A 69 5.03 -5.72 11.32
C LYS A 69 4.42 -7.11 11.48
N LYS A 70 3.13 -7.21 11.74
CA LYS A 70 2.42 -8.49 11.84
C LYS A 70 2.37 -9.22 10.51
N LEU A 71 2.17 -8.47 9.43
CA LEU A 71 2.08 -9.00 8.08
C LEU A 71 3.40 -9.59 7.62
N ASN A 72 4.51 -9.04 8.08
CA ASN A 72 5.87 -9.44 7.71
C ASN A 72 6.07 -9.50 6.19
N PRO A 73 5.82 -8.40 5.46
CA PRO A 73 5.91 -8.39 4.01
C PRO A 73 7.36 -8.42 3.53
N GLU A 74 7.56 -8.73 2.25
CA GLU A 74 8.84 -8.51 1.60
C GLU A 74 9.08 -7.01 1.49
N ILE A 75 10.21 -6.52 1.99
CA ILE A 75 10.59 -5.13 1.86
C ILE A 75 11.44 -5.00 0.61
N LEU A 76 11.03 -4.11 -0.28
CA LEU A 76 11.63 -3.95 -1.59
C LEU A 76 12.25 -2.56 -1.75
N SER A 77 13.52 -2.52 -2.16
CA SER A 77 14.13 -1.27 -2.60
C SER A 77 13.79 -1.03 -4.06
N LEU A 78 12.95 -0.03 -4.34
CA LEU A 78 12.59 0.30 -5.71
C LEU A 78 13.82 0.81 -6.46
N PRO A 79 14.08 0.30 -7.68
CA PRO A 79 15.21 0.78 -8.46
C PRO A 79 14.98 2.19 -8.99
N GLY A 80 16.07 2.88 -9.32
CA GLY A 80 16.04 4.22 -9.88
C GLY A 80 16.25 5.32 -8.87
N LYS A 81 16.57 6.50 -9.37
CA LYS A 81 16.89 7.68 -8.56
C LYS A 81 15.80 8.75 -8.58
N ASN A 82 14.66 8.46 -9.22
CA ASN A 82 13.57 9.42 -9.31
C ASN A 82 13.03 9.71 -7.89
N PRO A 83 12.91 10.98 -7.49
CA PRO A 83 12.37 11.33 -6.17
C PRO A 83 10.88 11.03 -6.03
N ASN A 84 10.17 10.84 -7.14
CA ASN A 84 8.75 10.53 -7.13
C ASN A 84 8.53 9.02 -6.98
N VAL A 85 7.99 8.62 -5.84
CA VAL A 85 7.75 7.21 -5.52
C VAL A 85 6.75 6.57 -6.50
N ASP A 86 5.71 7.30 -6.90
CA ASP A 86 4.70 6.79 -7.83
C ASP A 86 5.32 6.40 -9.17
N ILE A 87 6.24 7.22 -9.68
CA ILE A 87 6.96 6.92 -10.93
C ILE A 87 7.80 5.66 -10.76
N LYS A 88 8.48 5.51 -9.63
CA LYS A 88 9.30 4.33 -9.34
C LYS A 88 8.45 3.06 -9.26
N ILE A 89 7.25 3.15 -8.65
CA ILE A 89 6.31 2.04 -8.58
C ILE A 89 5.86 1.63 -9.98
N VAL A 90 5.40 2.59 -10.78
CA VAL A 90 4.94 2.32 -12.17
C VAL A 90 6.04 1.62 -12.96
N ASN A 91 7.26 2.15 -12.91
CA ASN A 91 8.38 1.58 -13.65
C ASN A 91 8.75 0.18 -13.18
N TYR A 92 8.58 -0.10 -11.89
CA TYR A 92 8.91 -1.40 -11.32
C TYR A 92 7.90 -2.47 -11.71
N ILE A 93 6.59 -2.18 -11.64
CA ILE A 93 5.55 -3.20 -11.85
C ILE A 93 5.15 -3.38 -13.31
N ILE A 94 5.61 -2.50 -14.21
CA ILE A 94 5.28 -2.61 -15.64
C ILE A 94 5.72 -3.98 -16.18
N ASP A 95 4.82 -4.63 -16.93
CA ASP A 95 5.03 -5.97 -17.51
C ASP A 95 5.30 -7.08 -16.47
N LYS A 96 5.01 -6.84 -15.19
CA LYS A 96 5.12 -7.84 -14.14
C LYS A 96 3.73 -8.23 -13.62
N ASP A 97 3.60 -9.47 -13.22
CA ASP A 97 2.36 -9.97 -12.61
C ASP A 97 2.32 -9.59 -11.12
N ILE A 98 2.15 -8.31 -10.88
CA ILE A 98 2.06 -7.73 -9.54
C ILE A 98 0.78 -6.89 -9.45
N VAL A 99 -0.03 -7.17 -8.43
CA VAL A 99 -1.21 -6.35 -8.12
C VAL A 99 -0.75 -5.10 -7.37
N LEU A 100 -1.30 -3.95 -7.72
CA LEU A 100 -1.02 -2.69 -7.03
C LEU A 100 -2.17 -2.36 -6.08
N ALA A 101 -1.88 -2.26 -4.79
CA ALA A 101 -2.83 -1.81 -3.79
C ALA A 101 -2.70 -0.29 -3.61
N THR A 102 -3.64 0.46 -4.13
CA THR A 102 -3.61 1.93 -4.10
C THR A 102 -5.00 2.54 -4.13
N MET A 103 -5.11 3.74 -3.57
CA MET A 103 -6.31 4.58 -3.65
C MET A 103 -6.15 5.71 -4.68
N ASP A 104 -4.96 5.89 -5.23
CA ASP A 104 -4.65 6.99 -6.13
C ASP A 104 -5.17 6.70 -7.54
N LYS A 105 -6.17 7.46 -7.98
CA LYS A 105 -6.77 7.32 -9.31
C LYS A 105 -5.77 7.58 -10.43
N ASN A 106 -4.88 8.55 -10.24
CA ASN A 106 -3.86 8.88 -11.22
C ASN A 106 -2.88 7.71 -11.39
N LEU A 107 -2.45 7.12 -10.28
CA LEU A 107 -1.57 5.97 -10.31
C LEU A 107 -2.24 4.77 -10.99
N LYS A 108 -3.51 4.51 -10.68
CA LYS A 108 -4.30 3.45 -11.31
C LYS A 108 -4.34 3.60 -12.84
N SER A 109 -4.46 4.83 -13.33
CA SER A 109 -4.56 5.09 -14.77
C SER A 109 -3.26 4.87 -15.54
N ARG A 110 -2.13 4.81 -14.83
CA ARG A 110 -0.80 4.65 -15.44
C ARG A 110 -0.37 3.20 -15.59
N VAL A 111 -1.10 2.26 -15.02
CA VAL A 111 -0.70 0.84 -15.01
C VAL A 111 -1.79 -0.02 -15.61
N ASN A 112 -1.38 -1.16 -16.20
CA ASN A 112 -2.29 -2.18 -16.69
C ASN A 112 -2.46 -3.32 -15.69
N ASN A 113 -1.77 -3.25 -14.57
CA ASN A 113 -1.81 -4.24 -13.51
C ASN A 113 -3.18 -4.28 -12.84
N LYS A 114 -3.54 -5.41 -12.26
CA LYS A 114 -4.73 -5.49 -11.41
C LYS A 114 -4.55 -4.57 -10.21
N ILE A 115 -5.64 -3.99 -9.77
CA ILE A 115 -5.66 -3.02 -8.66
C ILE A 115 -6.46 -3.60 -7.50
N LEU A 116 -5.88 -3.55 -6.31
CA LEU A 116 -6.59 -3.78 -5.06
C LEU A 116 -6.92 -2.41 -4.46
N THR A 117 -8.19 -2.13 -4.25
CA THR A 117 -8.63 -0.83 -3.75
C THR A 117 -9.72 -1.00 -2.70
N ILE A 118 -9.99 0.05 -1.95
CA ILE A 118 -11.05 0.05 -0.94
C ILE A 118 -12.39 0.34 -1.64
N ARG A 119 -13.39 -0.48 -1.32
CA ARG A 119 -14.76 -0.31 -1.79
C ARG A 119 -15.64 0.03 -0.60
N GLY A 120 -16.28 1.18 -0.64
CA GLY A 120 -17.10 1.64 0.47
C GLY A 120 -16.27 1.96 1.71
N LYS A 121 -16.79 1.66 2.90
CA LYS A 121 -16.16 2.04 4.17
C LYS A 121 -15.29 0.95 4.78
N ASN A 122 -15.54 -0.31 4.43
CA ASN A 122 -14.93 -1.44 5.15
C ASN A 122 -14.70 -2.67 4.29
N ASN A 123 -14.64 -2.51 2.97
CA ASN A 123 -14.45 -3.64 2.07
C ASN A 123 -13.38 -3.34 1.03
N LEU A 124 -12.92 -4.39 0.33
CA LEU A 124 -11.92 -4.29 -0.74
C LEU A 124 -12.51 -4.76 -2.06
N GLU A 125 -11.91 -4.31 -3.15
CA GLU A 125 -12.26 -4.70 -4.51
C GLU A 125 -10.97 -4.95 -5.30
N LEU A 126 -10.95 -6.03 -6.07
CA LEU A 126 -9.86 -6.34 -7.00
C LEU A 126 -10.36 -6.09 -8.42
N ILE A 127 -9.75 -5.16 -9.12
CA ILE A 127 -10.17 -4.74 -10.46
C ILE A 127 -9.03 -4.76 -11.48
#